data_f21c8dbce32283a25e4c868e6caa9e4d
#
_entry.id   f21c8dbce32283a25e4c868e6caa9e4d
#
_cell.length_a   1.000
_cell.length_b   1.000
_cell.length_c   1.000
_cell.angle_alpha   90.00
_cell.angle_beta   90.00
_cell.angle_gamma   90.00
#
_symmetry.space_group_name_H-M   'P 1'
#
loop_
_entity.id
_entity.type
_entity.pdbx_description
1 polymer ?
#
loop_
_entity_poly.entity_id
_entity_poly.type
_entity_poly.pdbx_seq_one_letter_code
_entity_poly.pdbx_strand_id
1 'polypeptide(L)'
;MLTIVENALTAETYCRLRQKVRFRPYRPEDAAAALNNSLFTTEVREDGQAVGIARIVGDGRIVFFFKDIVVDPDRQGHGIGQMLMDSLLRYVNAAGCDGAYVGLMATP
;
A
#
# COMPACT_ATOMS: atom_id res chain seq x y z
N MET A 1 2.75 0.20 19.68
CA MET A 1 3.91 0.59 18.84
C MET A 1 3.57 0.34 17.37
N LEU A 2 3.86 1.31 16.52
CA LEU A 2 3.63 1.19 15.08
C LEU A 2 4.85 0.55 14.42
N THR A 3 4.63 -0.46 13.59
CA THR A 3 5.71 -1.14 12.86
C THR A 3 5.35 -1.25 11.38
N ILE A 4 6.38 -1.22 10.52
CA ILE A 4 6.24 -1.46 9.09
C ILE A 4 6.46 -2.96 8.81
N VAL A 5 5.59 -3.53 7.98
CA VAL A 5 5.73 -4.90 7.48
C VAL A 5 5.57 -4.88 5.97
N GLU A 6 6.54 -5.43 5.24
CA GLU A 6 6.58 -5.35 3.80
C GLU A 6 6.32 -6.71 3.17
N ASN A 7 5.60 -6.69 2.03
CA ASN A 7 5.32 -7.88 1.20
C ASN A 7 4.55 -8.98 1.93
N ALA A 8 3.71 -8.61 2.88
CA ALA A 8 2.91 -9.55 3.66
C ALA A 8 1.40 -9.24 3.64
N LEU A 9 0.99 -8.29 2.79
CA LEU A 9 -0.40 -7.85 2.75
C LEU A 9 -1.31 -8.94 2.20
N THR A 10 -2.33 -9.31 2.98
CA THR A 10 -3.31 -10.31 2.59
C THR A 10 -4.53 -9.65 1.94
N ALA A 11 -5.26 -10.44 1.13
CA ALA A 11 -6.51 -9.96 0.52
C ALA A 11 -7.52 -9.57 1.59
N GLU A 12 -7.58 -10.30 2.70
CA GLU A 12 -8.50 -10.01 3.80
C GLU A 12 -8.21 -8.63 4.40
N THR A 13 -6.96 -8.35 4.73
CA THR A 13 -6.56 -7.05 5.29
C THR A 13 -6.80 -5.92 4.29
N TYR A 14 -6.44 -6.16 3.03
CA TYR A 14 -6.62 -5.20 1.95
C TYR A 14 -8.09 -4.80 1.81
N CYS A 15 -8.98 -5.78 1.72
CA CYS A 15 -10.42 -5.52 1.58
C CYS A 15 -10.99 -4.84 2.83
N ARG A 16 -10.55 -5.27 4.02
CA ARG A 16 -11.05 -4.72 5.28
C ARG A 16 -10.75 -3.22 5.40
N LEU A 17 -9.51 -2.82 5.13
CA LEU A 17 -9.14 -1.41 5.25
C LEU A 17 -9.73 -0.54 4.16
N ARG A 18 -9.84 -1.06 2.94
CA ARG A 18 -10.49 -0.33 1.86
C ARG A 18 -11.98 -0.10 2.16
N GLN A 19 -12.64 -1.06 2.78
CA GLN A 19 -14.05 -0.90 3.17
C GLN A 19 -14.22 0.19 4.22
N LYS A 20 -13.27 0.32 5.15
CA LYS A 20 -13.33 1.37 6.18
C LYS A 20 -13.32 2.78 5.59
N VAL A 21 -12.67 2.98 4.45
CA VAL A 21 -12.63 4.27 3.77
C VAL A 21 -13.62 4.34 2.61
N ARG A 22 -14.50 3.37 2.50
CA ARG A 22 -15.60 3.32 1.53
C ARG A 22 -15.12 3.29 0.08
N PHE A 23 -13.98 2.66 -0.16
CA PHE A 23 -13.54 2.39 -1.52
C PHE A 23 -14.41 1.30 -2.12
N ARG A 24 -14.50 1.29 -3.46
CA ARG A 24 -15.24 0.28 -4.17
C ARG A 24 -14.80 -1.12 -3.74
N PRO A 25 -15.75 -2.00 -3.35
CA PRO A 25 -15.38 -3.36 -2.93
C PRO A 25 -14.99 -4.22 -4.13
N TYR A 26 -14.05 -5.13 -3.89
CA TYR A 26 -13.67 -6.17 -4.85
C TYR A 26 -13.87 -7.53 -4.21
N ARG A 27 -14.10 -8.54 -5.04
CA ARG A 27 -14.18 -9.90 -4.56
C ARG A 27 -12.83 -10.33 -3.99
N PRO A 28 -12.80 -11.17 -2.95
CA PRO A 28 -11.53 -11.60 -2.34
C PRO A 28 -10.56 -12.23 -3.33
N GLU A 29 -11.05 -13.03 -4.28
CA GLU A 29 -10.20 -13.66 -5.31
C GLU A 29 -9.59 -12.64 -6.26
N ASP A 30 -10.31 -11.56 -6.58
CA ASP A 30 -9.76 -10.49 -7.42
C ASP A 30 -8.71 -9.69 -6.65
N ALA A 31 -8.96 -9.42 -5.38
CA ALA A 31 -7.98 -8.74 -4.53
C ALA A 31 -6.70 -9.57 -4.38
N ALA A 32 -6.84 -10.89 -4.17
CA ALA A 32 -5.69 -11.78 -4.06
C ALA A 32 -4.86 -11.79 -5.35
N ALA A 33 -5.52 -11.86 -6.50
CA ALA A 33 -4.82 -11.82 -7.78
C ALA A 33 -4.08 -10.49 -7.98
N ALA A 34 -4.72 -9.37 -7.62
CA ALA A 34 -4.11 -8.05 -7.74
C ALA A 34 -2.87 -7.92 -6.85
N LEU A 35 -2.95 -8.42 -5.62
CA LEU A 35 -1.82 -8.37 -4.69
C LEU A 35 -0.66 -9.25 -5.17
N ASN A 36 -0.96 -10.42 -5.74
CA ASN A 36 0.06 -11.29 -6.31
C ASN A 36 0.78 -10.66 -7.50
N ASN A 37 0.15 -9.74 -8.19
CA ASN A 37 0.73 -9.03 -9.34
C ASN A 37 1.23 -7.63 -8.99
N SER A 38 1.21 -7.26 -7.72
CA SER A 38 1.79 -6.01 -7.27
C SER A 38 3.31 -6.16 -7.16
N LEU A 39 4.03 -5.10 -7.49
CA LEU A 39 5.49 -5.09 -7.32
C LEU A 39 5.89 -5.13 -5.86
N PHE A 40 5.11 -4.47 -5.02
CA PHE A 40 5.45 -4.26 -3.62
C PHE A 40 4.19 -3.94 -2.84
N THR A 41 4.07 -4.47 -1.65
CA THR A 41 3.03 -4.10 -0.70
C THR A 41 3.67 -3.75 0.62
N THR A 42 3.04 -2.85 1.36
CA THR A 42 3.52 -2.44 2.66
C THR A 42 2.33 -2.16 3.57
N GLU A 43 2.53 -2.37 4.84
CA GLU A 43 1.50 -2.10 5.83
C GLU A 43 2.11 -1.61 7.13
N VAL A 44 1.37 -0.77 7.84
CA VAL A 44 1.71 -0.36 9.20
C VAL A 44 0.81 -1.17 10.13
N ARG A 45 1.42 -1.77 11.14
CA ARG A 45 0.70 -2.52 12.16
C ARG A 45 0.83 -1.84 13.52
N GLU A 46 -0.25 -1.89 14.26
CA GLU A 46 -0.28 -1.51 15.66
C GLU A 46 -0.69 -2.74 16.45
N ASP A 47 0.20 -3.22 17.32
CA ASP A 47 -0.06 -4.42 18.15
C ASP A 47 -0.49 -5.62 17.30
N GLY A 48 0.17 -5.78 16.15
CA GLY A 48 -0.06 -6.91 15.26
C GLY A 48 -1.21 -6.75 14.29
N GLN A 49 -1.98 -5.66 14.37
CA GLN A 49 -3.10 -5.44 13.47
C GLN A 49 -2.79 -4.32 12.48
N ALA A 50 -3.08 -4.55 11.20
CA ALA A 50 -2.84 -3.54 10.17
C ALA A 50 -3.77 -2.35 10.35
N VAL A 51 -3.17 -1.15 10.36
CA VAL A 51 -3.88 0.13 10.46
C VAL A 51 -3.60 1.04 9.27
N GLY A 52 -2.74 0.63 8.38
CA GLY A 52 -2.48 1.34 7.13
C GLY A 52 -1.89 0.38 6.10
N ILE A 53 -2.19 0.61 4.83
CA ILE A 53 -1.71 -0.22 3.72
C ILE A 53 -1.35 0.64 2.52
N ALA A 54 -0.51 0.09 1.64
CA ALA A 54 -0.22 0.69 0.35
C ALA A 54 0.38 -0.38 -0.57
N ARG A 55 0.29 -0.15 -1.88
CA ARG A 55 0.94 -1.04 -2.84
C ARG A 55 1.48 -0.27 -4.03
N ILE A 56 2.39 -0.91 -4.77
CA ILE A 56 2.99 -0.36 -5.98
C ILE A 56 2.70 -1.29 -7.14
N VAL A 57 2.25 -0.73 -8.25
CA VAL A 57 2.11 -1.45 -9.50
C VAL A 57 2.98 -0.76 -10.56
N GLY A 58 3.38 -1.48 -11.59
CA GLY A 58 4.23 -0.93 -12.65
C GLY A 58 5.12 -1.99 -13.25
N ASP A 59 6.13 -1.55 -14.00
CA ASP A 59 7.07 -2.47 -14.62
C ASP A 59 8.26 -2.82 -13.72
N GLY A 60 8.41 -2.12 -12.61
CA GLY A 60 9.47 -2.41 -11.65
C GLY A 60 10.82 -1.79 -11.97
N ARG A 61 10.93 -0.95 -13.01
CA ARG A 61 12.20 -0.35 -13.40
C ARG A 61 12.08 1.10 -13.82
N ILE A 62 11.12 1.40 -14.70
CA ILE A 62 10.94 2.72 -15.30
C ILE A 62 9.70 3.41 -14.78
N VAL A 63 8.63 2.63 -14.52
CA VAL A 63 7.32 3.16 -14.13
C VAL A 63 6.85 2.49 -12.85
N PHE A 64 6.43 3.33 -11.90
CA PHE A 64 5.85 2.89 -10.64
C PHE A 64 4.61 3.71 -10.35
N PHE A 65 3.51 3.06 -10.01
CA PHE A 65 2.31 3.74 -9.53
C PHE A 65 2.03 3.33 -8.08
N PHE A 66 1.95 4.30 -7.19
CA PHE A 66 1.52 4.10 -5.81
C PHE A 66 0.00 4.06 -5.80
N LYS A 67 -0.56 3.03 -5.20
CA LYS A 67 -2.00 2.82 -5.23
C LYS A 67 -2.48 2.30 -3.89
N ASP A 68 -3.76 2.61 -3.58
CA ASP A 68 -4.42 2.12 -2.37
C ASP A 68 -3.67 2.48 -1.09
N ILE A 69 -3.22 3.73 -1.01
CA ILE A 69 -2.66 4.26 0.24
C ILE A 69 -3.84 4.56 1.15
N VAL A 70 -4.05 3.69 2.14
CA VAL A 70 -5.22 3.76 3.02
C VAL A 70 -4.74 3.74 4.47
N VAL A 71 -5.23 4.70 5.25
CA VAL A 71 -5.01 4.74 6.69
C VAL A 71 -6.36 4.53 7.37
N ASP A 72 -6.38 3.65 8.37
CA ASP A 72 -7.59 3.42 9.17
C ASP A 72 -8.09 4.78 9.69
N PRO A 73 -9.37 5.14 9.43
CA PRO A 73 -9.89 6.44 9.87
C PRO A 73 -9.74 6.70 11.37
N ASP A 74 -9.72 5.65 12.18
CA ASP A 74 -9.57 5.76 13.63
C ASP A 74 -8.14 6.01 14.06
N ARG A 75 -7.19 6.00 13.12
CA ARG A 75 -5.76 6.14 13.39
C ARG A 75 -5.12 7.29 12.63
N GLN A 76 -5.89 8.16 12.03
CA GLN A 76 -5.34 9.31 11.32
C GLN A 76 -4.69 10.28 12.30
N GLY A 77 -3.68 11.01 11.83
CA GLY A 77 -2.94 11.94 12.66
C GLY A 77 -1.80 11.33 13.48
N HIS A 78 -1.49 10.05 13.24
CA HIS A 78 -0.41 9.34 13.96
C HIS A 78 0.84 9.08 13.12
N GLY A 79 0.94 9.70 11.93
CA GLY A 79 2.12 9.54 11.09
C GLY A 79 2.13 8.27 10.24
N ILE A 80 1.02 7.54 10.19
CA ILE A 80 0.94 6.26 9.47
C ILE A 80 1.11 6.47 7.96
N GLY A 81 0.44 7.48 7.39
CA GLY A 81 0.58 7.81 5.97
C GLY A 81 2.02 8.09 5.59
N GLN A 82 2.76 8.81 6.43
CA GLN A 82 4.17 9.10 6.18
C GLN A 82 5.03 7.83 6.25
N MET A 83 4.76 6.93 7.20
CA MET A 83 5.45 5.65 7.28
C MET A 83 5.25 4.82 6.01
N LEU A 84 4.02 4.78 5.50
CA LEU A 84 3.71 4.10 4.25
C LEU A 84 4.47 4.73 3.08
N MET A 85 4.45 6.05 2.97
CA MET A 85 5.13 6.75 1.88
C MET A 85 6.63 6.51 1.93
N ASP A 86 7.24 6.55 3.10
CA ASP A 86 8.66 6.28 3.26
C ASP A 86 9.02 4.86 2.82
N SER A 87 8.17 3.88 3.13
CA SER A 87 8.36 2.49 2.70
C SER A 87 8.29 2.37 1.18
N LEU A 88 7.30 3.01 0.55
CA LEU A 88 7.15 3.01 -0.91
C LEU A 88 8.36 3.64 -1.59
N LEU A 89 8.83 4.78 -1.09
CA LEU A 89 9.96 5.50 -1.67
C LEU A 89 11.26 4.69 -1.53
N ARG A 90 11.46 4.00 -0.42
CA ARG A 90 12.63 3.12 -0.26
C ARG A 90 12.66 2.04 -1.33
N TYR A 91 11.50 1.45 -1.63
CA TYR A 91 11.41 0.42 -2.66
C TYR A 91 11.78 0.99 -4.03
N VAL A 92 11.22 2.15 -4.40
CA VAL A 92 11.48 2.77 -5.70
C VAL A 92 12.96 3.16 -5.83
N ASN A 93 13.55 3.69 -4.76
CA ASN A 93 14.96 4.07 -4.78
C ASN A 93 15.88 2.86 -4.99
N ALA A 94 15.48 1.69 -4.51
CA ALA A 94 16.27 0.46 -4.67
C ALA A 94 16.04 -0.20 -6.04
N ALA A 95 14.81 -0.19 -6.55
CA ALA A 95 14.42 -0.94 -7.75
C ALA A 95 14.47 -0.11 -9.03
N GLY A 96 14.15 1.18 -8.95
CA GLY A 96 14.02 2.04 -10.12
C GLY A 96 15.35 2.43 -10.74
N CYS A 97 15.34 2.65 -12.05
CA CYS A 97 16.50 3.23 -12.74
C CYS A 97 16.49 4.76 -12.58
N ASP A 98 17.59 5.39 -12.96
CA ASP A 98 17.67 6.85 -12.98
C ASP A 98 16.63 7.39 -13.94
N GLY A 99 15.86 8.39 -13.49
CA GLY A 99 14.77 8.99 -14.28
C GLY A 99 13.47 8.19 -14.26
N ALA A 100 13.33 7.21 -13.37
CA ALA A 100 12.09 6.45 -13.26
C ALA A 100 10.90 7.37 -12.94
N TYR A 101 9.75 7.05 -13.57
CA TYR A 101 8.50 7.77 -13.34
C TYR A 101 7.77 7.20 -12.12
N VAL A 102 7.34 8.08 -11.23
CA VAL A 102 6.53 7.68 -10.08
C VAL A 102 5.22 8.47 -10.14
N GLY A 103 4.11 7.75 -10.24
CA GLY A 103 2.78 8.33 -10.21
C GLY A 103 2.03 7.95 -8.96
N LEU A 104 1.11 8.81 -8.53
CA LEU A 104 0.23 8.54 -7.40
C LEU A 104 -1.20 8.46 -7.94
N MET A 105 -1.86 7.33 -7.69
CA MET A 105 -3.26 7.14 -8.07
C MET A 105 -4.11 7.37 -6.83
N ALA A 106 -4.82 8.48 -6.81
CA ALA A 106 -5.69 8.84 -5.70
C ALA A 106 -7.13 8.98 -6.19
N THR A 107 -8.08 8.62 -5.33
CA THR A 107 -9.49 8.90 -5.58
C THR A 107 -9.79 10.33 -5.15
N PRO A 108 -10.62 11.03 -5.91
CA PRO A 108 -11.06 12.37 -5.51
C PRO A 108 -11.84 12.36 -4.21
#